data_3f17392ddb33f157bcd099fe5a9fd8f0
#
_entry.id   3f17392ddb33f157bcd099fe5a9fd8f0
#
_cell.length_a   1.000
_cell.length_b   1.000
_cell.length_c   1.000
_cell.angle_alpha   90.00
_cell.angle_beta   90.00
_cell.angle_gamma   90.00
#
_symmetry.space_group_name_H-M   'P 1'
#
loop_
_entity.id
_entity.type
_entity.pdbx_description
1 polymer ?
#
loop_
_entity_poly.entity_id
_entity_poly.type
_entity_poly.pdbx_seq_one_letter_code
_entity_poly.pdbx_strand_id
1 'polypeptide(L)'
;MNNIVAIVGRPNVGKSTLFNRLIQRREAIVDSVSGVTRDRNYGKSEWNGKEFSVIDTGGYIRGSDDVFEAEIRKQVELAIDEADVIIFVVDVEEGKTPMDYAVAKLLRKVTKPVLLAVNKVDNSMREKDAIEFYNLGLGDYFTFASISGSGTGDLLDALIEAFPIKPEPTQEELELPRFAVVGRPNAGKSSFINALIGKERYIVTDIAGTTRDAIDTKFDRFGFEFNLVDTAGIRRKAKVKEDLEFYSVMRSVRAIEHADICILIIDATRGFEGQDQSIFWLAEKNRKGVVILVNKWDLVEKDTMSTRDYEEKIRKELMPFVDVPILFVSALTKQRLLKALEATVQVFENRKQRIPTSKFNDYMLKVIEGYPPPALKGKYVKIKYCMQLPTPTPQFVFFANLPQYVKEAYKRFLENKIRENWDFSGVPIDIYIREK
;
A
#
# COMPACT_ATOMS: atom_id res chain seq x y z
N MET A 1 6.93 -3.91 10.70
CA MET A 1 6.10 -4.37 9.55
C MET A 1 4.64 -4.26 9.95
N ASN A 2 3.81 -3.58 9.15
CA ASN A 2 2.40 -3.41 9.50
C ASN A 2 1.63 -4.72 9.25
N ASN A 3 0.68 -5.02 10.13
CA ASN A 3 -0.24 -6.14 9.93
C ASN A 3 -1.34 -5.75 8.92
N ILE A 4 -1.81 -6.72 8.17
CA ILE A 4 -2.87 -6.53 7.17
C ILE A 4 -4.15 -7.16 7.71
N VAL A 5 -5.22 -6.39 7.75
CA VAL A 5 -6.55 -6.80 8.20
C VAL A 5 -7.52 -6.79 7.01
N ALA A 6 -8.16 -7.91 6.72
CA ALA A 6 -9.20 -7.97 5.70
C ALA A 6 -10.59 -8.01 6.33
N ILE A 7 -11.50 -7.18 5.82
CA ILE A 7 -12.91 -7.19 6.19
C ILE A 7 -13.68 -8.00 5.15
N VAL A 8 -14.25 -9.12 5.56
CA VAL A 8 -15.03 -10.03 4.71
C VAL A 8 -16.46 -10.17 5.20
N GLY A 9 -17.36 -10.61 4.35
CA GLY A 9 -18.77 -10.82 4.65
C GLY A 9 -19.63 -10.59 3.41
N ARG A 10 -20.90 -10.98 3.47
CA ARG A 10 -21.86 -10.77 2.38
C ARG A 10 -22.10 -9.27 2.09
N PRO A 11 -22.70 -8.90 0.96
CA PRO A 11 -23.08 -7.51 0.69
C PRO A 11 -23.99 -6.92 1.76
N ASN A 12 -23.94 -5.62 1.93
CA ASN A 12 -24.82 -4.81 2.80
C ASN A 12 -24.71 -5.04 4.32
N VAL A 13 -23.81 -5.91 4.80
CA VAL A 13 -23.58 -6.10 6.26
C VAL A 13 -22.84 -4.94 6.92
N GLY A 14 -22.42 -3.93 6.16
CA GLY A 14 -21.75 -2.73 6.69
C GLY A 14 -20.21 -2.78 6.65
N LYS A 15 -19.59 -3.63 5.83
CA LYS A 15 -18.12 -3.70 5.67
C LYS A 15 -17.48 -2.35 5.34
N SER A 16 -18.00 -1.68 4.31
CA SER A 16 -17.46 -0.37 3.87
C SER A 16 -17.70 0.74 4.90
N THR A 17 -18.76 0.63 5.70
CA THR A 17 -19.00 1.55 6.81
C THR A 17 -17.98 1.36 7.93
N LEU A 18 -17.68 0.10 8.29
CA LEU A 18 -16.62 -0.23 9.24
C LEU A 18 -15.26 0.24 8.71
N PHE A 19 -14.93 -0.09 7.46
CA PHE A 19 -13.71 0.33 6.80
C PHE A 19 -13.50 1.84 6.86
N ASN A 20 -14.51 2.62 6.44
CA ASN A 20 -14.43 4.08 6.49
C ASN A 20 -14.23 4.60 7.91
N ARG A 21 -14.90 4.02 8.90
CA ARG A 21 -14.73 4.39 10.30
C ARG A 21 -13.31 4.14 10.80
N LEU A 22 -12.72 3.01 10.46
CA LEU A 22 -11.35 2.68 10.85
C LEU A 22 -10.34 3.66 10.26
N ILE A 23 -10.51 4.05 9.01
CA ILE A 23 -9.60 4.96 8.32
C ILE A 23 -9.77 6.41 8.78
N GLN A 24 -11.02 6.88 8.96
CA GLN A 24 -11.31 8.26 9.39
C GLN A 24 -10.71 8.60 10.75
N ARG A 25 -10.51 7.62 11.64
CA ARG A 25 -9.84 7.83 12.92
C ARG A 25 -8.40 8.30 12.74
N ARG A 26 -7.69 7.81 11.75
CA ARG A 26 -6.32 8.24 11.47
C ARG A 26 -6.25 9.60 10.77
N GLU A 27 -7.18 9.88 9.85
CA GLU A 27 -7.25 11.18 9.16
C GLU A 27 -7.53 12.33 10.14
N ALA A 28 -8.19 12.05 11.27
CA ALA A 28 -8.41 13.03 12.34
C ALA A 28 -7.17 13.28 13.22
N ILE A 29 -6.21 12.37 13.24
CA ILE A 29 -4.97 12.46 14.03
C ILE A 29 -3.82 13.02 13.20
N VAL A 30 -3.81 12.74 11.90
CA VAL A 30 -2.79 13.22 10.96
C VAL A 30 -3.45 14.24 10.04
N ASP A 31 -2.96 15.48 10.06
CA ASP A 31 -3.49 16.60 9.25
C ASP A 31 -3.90 16.16 7.84
N SER A 32 -5.13 16.50 7.48
CA SER A 32 -5.78 16.18 6.23
C SER A 32 -4.95 16.62 5.02
N VAL A 33 -4.24 15.71 4.40
CA VAL A 33 -3.77 15.88 3.02
C VAL A 33 -4.95 15.64 2.09
N SER A 34 -5.69 16.71 1.82
CA SER A 34 -6.80 16.73 0.88
C SER A 34 -6.24 16.69 -0.54
N GLY A 35 -6.59 15.69 -1.33
CA GLY A 35 -6.38 15.72 -2.77
C GLY A 35 -6.02 14.39 -3.45
N VAL A 36 -5.85 13.28 -2.73
CA VAL A 36 -5.60 11.98 -3.34
C VAL A 36 -6.92 11.22 -3.51
N THR A 37 -7.17 10.72 -4.71
CA THR A 37 -8.29 9.80 -5.01
C THR A 37 -8.33 8.71 -3.93
N ARG A 38 -9.44 8.68 -3.16
CA ARG A 38 -9.71 7.65 -2.16
C ARG A 38 -9.70 6.30 -2.86
N ASP A 39 -8.69 5.50 -2.60
CA ASP A 39 -8.81 4.07 -2.87
C ASP A 39 -9.90 3.55 -1.95
N ARG A 40 -11.05 3.15 -2.53
CA ARG A 40 -12.27 2.81 -1.78
C ARG A 40 -12.10 1.57 -0.92
N ASN A 41 -11.01 0.84 -1.05
CA ASN A 41 -10.88 -0.51 -0.52
C ASN A 41 -9.61 -0.77 0.28
N TYR A 42 -8.69 0.20 0.36
CA TYR A 42 -7.44 0.10 1.12
C TYR A 42 -7.19 1.37 1.94
N GLY A 43 -6.81 1.19 3.20
CA GLY A 43 -6.44 2.29 4.07
C GLY A 43 -5.59 1.85 5.24
N LYS A 44 -4.99 2.83 5.93
CA LYS A 44 -4.25 2.62 7.16
C LYS A 44 -5.08 3.06 8.36
N SER A 45 -4.97 2.30 9.43
CA SER A 45 -5.58 2.60 10.72
C SER A 45 -4.56 2.47 11.83
N GLU A 46 -4.90 3.03 12.99
CA GLU A 46 -4.08 2.94 14.19
C GLU A 46 -4.98 2.71 15.41
N TRP A 47 -4.58 1.82 16.30
CA TRP A 47 -5.23 1.58 17.57
C TRP A 47 -4.19 1.24 18.65
N ASN A 48 -4.29 1.88 19.82
CA ASN A 48 -3.35 1.69 20.94
C ASN A 48 -1.87 1.78 20.51
N GLY A 49 -1.52 2.72 19.60
CA GLY A 49 -0.16 2.93 19.10
C GLY A 49 0.32 1.88 18.10
N LYS A 50 -0.52 0.91 17.71
CA LYS A 50 -0.19 -0.07 16.66
C LYS A 50 -0.85 0.30 15.35
N GLU A 51 -0.02 0.55 14.33
CA GLU A 51 -0.49 0.77 12.96
C GLU A 51 -0.77 -0.56 12.25
N PHE A 52 -1.82 -0.56 11.43
CA PHE A 52 -2.18 -1.68 10.57
C PHE A 52 -2.88 -1.21 9.30
N SER A 53 -2.83 -2.04 8.27
CA SER A 53 -3.50 -1.81 7.00
C SER A 53 -4.83 -2.53 6.95
N VAL A 54 -5.87 -1.87 6.46
CA VAL A 54 -7.23 -2.42 6.36
C VAL A 54 -7.64 -2.53 4.90
N ILE A 55 -8.27 -3.64 4.55
CA ILE A 55 -8.75 -3.92 3.21
C ILE A 55 -10.23 -4.27 3.27
N ASP A 56 -11.07 -3.52 2.50
CA ASP A 56 -12.48 -3.83 2.29
C ASP A 56 -12.64 -4.70 1.05
N THR A 57 -13.07 -5.95 1.22
CA THR A 57 -13.30 -6.86 0.09
C THR A 57 -14.62 -6.60 -0.64
N GLY A 58 -15.54 -5.80 -0.08
CA GLY A 58 -16.91 -5.63 -0.58
C GLY A 58 -17.11 -4.66 -1.74
N GLY A 59 -16.12 -3.84 -2.07
CA GLY A 59 -16.26 -2.73 -3.03
C GLY A 59 -16.32 -3.12 -4.51
N TYR A 60 -16.21 -4.38 -4.86
CA TYR A 60 -15.99 -4.85 -6.25
C TYR A 60 -17.10 -5.75 -6.82
N ILE A 61 -18.22 -5.93 -6.14
CA ILE A 61 -19.28 -6.82 -6.63
C ILE A 61 -20.17 -6.09 -7.63
N ARG A 62 -20.14 -6.51 -8.90
CA ARG A 62 -21.09 -6.12 -9.95
C ARG A 62 -21.57 -7.39 -10.64
N GLY A 63 -22.84 -7.78 -10.46
CA GLY A 63 -23.42 -8.95 -11.15
C GLY A 63 -24.75 -9.42 -10.58
N SER A 64 -25.38 -10.41 -11.23
CA SER A 64 -26.61 -11.07 -10.84
C SER A 64 -26.41 -12.16 -9.76
N ASP A 65 -27.44 -12.57 -9.06
CA ASP A 65 -27.40 -13.39 -7.84
C ASP A 65 -26.59 -14.70 -7.92
N ASP A 66 -26.58 -15.41 -9.03
CA ASP A 66 -25.81 -16.66 -9.20
C ASP A 66 -24.31 -16.46 -9.33
N VAL A 67 -23.87 -15.26 -9.77
CA VAL A 67 -22.46 -14.86 -9.87
C VAL A 67 -21.92 -14.44 -8.51
N PHE A 68 -22.80 -13.99 -7.60
CA PHE A 68 -22.45 -13.42 -6.30
C PHE A 68 -21.77 -14.42 -5.36
N GLU A 69 -22.25 -15.66 -5.26
CA GLU A 69 -21.69 -16.63 -4.31
C GLU A 69 -20.25 -17.04 -4.69
N ALA A 70 -20.00 -17.26 -5.97
CA ALA A 70 -18.67 -17.57 -6.47
C ALA A 70 -17.69 -16.41 -6.29
N GLU A 71 -18.17 -15.18 -6.49
CA GLU A 71 -17.36 -13.95 -6.33
C GLU A 71 -17.00 -13.69 -4.85
N ILE A 72 -17.97 -13.83 -3.94
CA ILE A 72 -17.74 -13.69 -2.50
C ILE A 72 -16.76 -14.75 -2.01
N ARG A 73 -16.92 -15.99 -2.46
CA ARG A 73 -16.00 -17.07 -2.12
C ARG A 73 -14.58 -16.74 -2.54
N LYS A 74 -14.37 -16.26 -3.75
CA LYS A 74 -13.06 -15.82 -4.26
C LYS A 74 -12.47 -14.69 -3.42
N GLN A 75 -13.29 -13.71 -3.04
CA GLN A 75 -12.85 -12.59 -2.18
C GLN A 75 -12.42 -13.07 -0.79
N VAL A 76 -13.17 -14.00 -0.20
CA VAL A 76 -12.81 -14.61 1.08
C VAL A 76 -11.52 -15.42 0.96
N GLU A 77 -11.36 -16.22 -0.09
CA GLU A 77 -10.13 -16.98 -0.35
C GLU A 77 -8.91 -16.05 -0.52
N LEU A 78 -9.09 -14.92 -1.21
CA LEU A 78 -8.03 -13.92 -1.33
C LEU A 78 -7.70 -13.24 0.01
N ALA A 79 -8.73 -12.88 0.79
CA ALA A 79 -8.53 -12.31 2.11
C ALA A 79 -7.78 -13.30 3.02
N ILE A 80 -8.10 -14.59 2.92
CA ILE A 80 -7.40 -15.67 3.62
C ILE A 80 -5.91 -15.72 3.22
N ASP A 81 -5.61 -15.54 1.95
CA ASP A 81 -4.23 -15.59 1.46
C ASP A 81 -3.41 -14.36 1.91
N GLU A 82 -3.98 -13.16 1.82
CA GLU A 82 -3.22 -11.91 1.91
C GLU A 82 -3.28 -11.23 3.29
N ALA A 83 -4.32 -11.47 4.11
CA ALA A 83 -4.42 -10.85 5.44
C ALA A 83 -3.65 -11.60 6.52
N ASP A 84 -3.22 -10.89 7.56
CA ASP A 84 -2.70 -11.47 8.81
C ASP A 84 -3.83 -11.80 9.79
N VAL A 85 -4.91 -10.98 9.80
CA VAL A 85 -6.14 -11.18 10.59
C VAL A 85 -7.35 -10.89 9.71
N ILE A 86 -8.43 -11.64 9.90
CA ILE A 86 -9.67 -11.51 9.15
C ILE A 86 -10.79 -11.05 10.10
N ILE A 87 -11.51 -10.00 9.73
CA ILE A 87 -12.74 -9.58 10.38
C ILE A 87 -13.91 -10.07 9.52
N PHE A 88 -14.68 -11.03 10.01
CA PHE A 88 -15.88 -11.51 9.36
C PHE A 88 -17.10 -10.75 9.89
N VAL A 89 -17.67 -9.88 9.06
CA VAL A 89 -18.79 -9.03 9.41
C VAL A 89 -20.11 -9.69 9.00
N VAL A 90 -21.02 -9.79 9.96
CA VAL A 90 -22.41 -10.28 9.77
C VAL A 90 -23.40 -9.24 10.28
N ASP A 91 -24.68 -9.37 9.94
CA ASP A 91 -25.73 -8.39 10.20
C ASP A 91 -26.79 -8.98 11.12
N VAL A 92 -27.00 -8.39 12.31
CA VAL A 92 -27.97 -8.86 13.28
C VAL A 92 -29.43 -8.64 12.83
N GLU A 93 -29.69 -7.61 12.00
CA GLU A 93 -31.04 -7.30 11.54
C GLU A 93 -31.60 -8.34 10.57
N GLU A 94 -30.75 -8.86 9.69
CA GLU A 94 -31.13 -9.91 8.73
C GLU A 94 -30.97 -11.32 9.29
N GLY A 95 -30.26 -11.46 10.41
CA GLY A 95 -29.95 -12.76 11.00
C GLY A 95 -28.96 -13.58 10.15
N LYS A 96 -28.81 -14.84 10.49
CA LYS A 96 -27.90 -15.76 9.77
C LYS A 96 -28.47 -16.19 8.42
N THR A 97 -27.72 -16.02 7.38
CA THR A 97 -28.09 -16.44 6.02
C THR A 97 -27.28 -17.67 5.55
N PRO A 98 -27.74 -18.39 4.54
CA PRO A 98 -26.96 -19.49 3.95
C PRO A 98 -25.56 -19.06 3.48
N MET A 99 -25.44 -17.80 3.04
CA MET A 99 -24.18 -17.21 2.62
C MET A 99 -23.20 -17.01 3.80
N ASP A 100 -23.71 -16.59 4.96
CA ASP A 100 -22.88 -16.46 6.16
C ASP A 100 -22.33 -17.83 6.59
N TYR A 101 -23.13 -18.87 6.50
CA TYR A 101 -22.68 -20.25 6.74
C TYR A 101 -21.63 -20.73 5.73
N ALA A 102 -21.79 -20.37 4.44
CA ALA A 102 -20.81 -20.72 3.40
C ALA A 102 -19.47 -20.04 3.66
N VAL A 103 -19.45 -18.75 4.00
CA VAL A 103 -18.25 -18.00 4.37
C VAL A 103 -17.63 -18.57 5.65
N ALA A 104 -18.42 -18.79 6.70
CA ALA A 104 -17.94 -19.38 7.96
C ALA A 104 -17.29 -20.76 7.74
N LYS A 105 -17.83 -21.58 6.83
CA LYS A 105 -17.26 -22.89 6.49
C LYS A 105 -15.87 -22.79 5.84
N LEU A 106 -15.60 -21.74 5.08
CA LEU A 106 -14.27 -21.45 4.55
C LEU A 106 -13.33 -20.99 5.67
N LEU A 107 -13.80 -20.04 6.47
CA LEU A 107 -12.99 -19.42 7.52
C LEU A 107 -12.61 -20.39 8.64
N ARG A 108 -13.46 -21.39 8.97
CA ARG A 108 -13.13 -22.45 9.94
C ARG A 108 -11.94 -23.33 9.56
N LYS A 109 -11.54 -23.34 8.28
CA LYS A 109 -10.40 -24.13 7.79
C LYS A 109 -9.07 -23.37 7.84
N VAL A 110 -9.12 -22.11 8.22
CA VAL A 110 -7.97 -21.22 8.19
C VAL A 110 -7.24 -21.26 9.53
N THR A 111 -5.93 -21.18 9.47
CA THR A 111 -5.07 -21.11 10.66
C THR A 111 -4.85 -19.69 11.17
N LYS A 112 -5.21 -18.68 10.36
CA LYS A 112 -5.10 -17.26 10.72
C LYS A 112 -6.23 -16.87 11.67
N PRO A 113 -6.03 -15.90 12.56
CA PRO A 113 -7.07 -15.39 13.44
C PRO A 113 -8.26 -14.83 12.64
N VAL A 114 -9.46 -15.24 13.04
CA VAL A 114 -10.73 -14.75 12.48
C VAL A 114 -11.56 -14.17 13.61
N LEU A 115 -11.90 -12.89 13.52
CA LEU A 115 -12.79 -12.22 14.47
C LEU A 115 -14.19 -12.13 13.86
N LEU A 116 -15.16 -12.77 14.51
CA LEU A 116 -16.57 -12.67 14.14
C LEU A 116 -17.15 -11.37 14.69
N ALA A 117 -17.58 -10.48 13.79
CA ALA A 117 -18.07 -9.15 14.12
C ALA A 117 -19.54 -8.98 13.72
N VAL A 118 -20.42 -8.91 14.69
CA VAL A 118 -21.88 -8.77 14.53
C VAL A 118 -22.23 -7.28 14.50
N ASN A 119 -22.56 -6.78 13.31
CA ASN A 119 -22.85 -5.37 13.09
C ASN A 119 -24.35 -5.03 13.27
N LYS A 120 -24.63 -3.72 13.36
CA LYS A 120 -25.95 -3.11 13.56
C LYS A 120 -26.55 -3.39 14.94
N VAL A 121 -25.74 -3.73 15.91
CA VAL A 121 -26.15 -3.90 17.30
C VAL A 121 -26.14 -2.52 17.97
N ASP A 122 -27.27 -1.84 17.93
CA ASP A 122 -27.45 -0.48 18.45
C ASP A 122 -28.33 -0.41 19.73
N ASN A 123 -28.86 -1.54 20.16
CA ASN A 123 -29.69 -1.64 21.35
C ASN A 123 -29.59 -3.03 22.03
N SER A 124 -30.05 -3.11 23.28
CA SER A 124 -29.99 -4.33 24.12
C SER A 124 -30.81 -5.51 23.60
N MET A 125 -31.80 -5.28 22.75
CA MET A 125 -32.62 -6.34 22.15
C MET A 125 -31.76 -7.04 21.07
N ARG A 126 -31.13 -6.27 20.17
CA ARG A 126 -30.24 -6.80 19.13
C ARG A 126 -28.99 -7.47 19.71
N GLU A 127 -28.56 -7.05 20.89
CA GLU A 127 -27.46 -7.71 21.59
C GLU A 127 -27.82 -9.15 21.97
N LYS A 128 -29.08 -9.42 22.38
CA LYS A 128 -29.59 -10.77 22.63
C LYS A 128 -29.69 -11.60 21.35
N ASP A 129 -30.12 -10.97 20.24
CA ASP A 129 -30.24 -11.64 18.94
C ASP A 129 -28.86 -12.01 18.38
N ALA A 130 -27.82 -11.25 18.70
CA ALA A 130 -26.45 -11.54 18.28
C ALA A 130 -25.93 -12.90 18.75
N ILE A 131 -26.49 -13.47 19.82
CA ILE A 131 -26.09 -14.78 20.39
C ILE A 131 -26.22 -15.92 19.37
N GLU A 132 -27.13 -15.80 18.43
CA GLU A 132 -27.34 -16.81 17.40
C GLU A 132 -26.12 -17.03 16.50
N PHE A 133 -25.28 -15.98 16.30
CA PHE A 133 -24.10 -16.05 15.45
C PHE A 133 -22.97 -16.91 16.03
N TYR A 134 -23.01 -17.24 17.32
CA TYR A 134 -22.13 -18.22 17.92
C TYR A 134 -22.20 -19.59 17.20
N ASN A 135 -23.37 -19.93 16.64
CA ASN A 135 -23.57 -21.15 15.86
C ASN A 135 -22.78 -21.20 14.53
N LEU A 136 -22.15 -20.09 14.10
CA LEU A 136 -21.24 -20.11 12.96
C LEU A 136 -19.94 -20.85 13.26
N GLY A 137 -19.64 -21.15 14.53
CA GLY A 137 -18.51 -21.98 14.96
C GLY A 137 -17.14 -21.35 14.68
N LEU A 138 -17.03 -20.03 14.87
CA LEU A 138 -15.79 -19.25 14.73
C LEU A 138 -15.24 -18.77 16.09
N GLY A 139 -15.78 -19.25 17.20
CA GLY A 139 -15.44 -18.79 18.54
C GLY A 139 -16.30 -17.62 19.00
N ASP A 140 -15.72 -16.75 19.84
CA ASP A 140 -16.39 -15.58 20.36
C ASP A 140 -16.72 -14.57 19.26
N TYR A 141 -17.77 -13.76 19.52
CA TYR A 141 -18.19 -12.72 18.60
C TYR A 141 -18.16 -11.34 19.28
N PHE A 142 -17.98 -10.29 18.50
CA PHE A 142 -17.95 -8.90 18.94
C PHE A 142 -19.15 -8.17 18.38
N THR A 143 -19.98 -7.60 19.25
CA THR A 143 -21.12 -6.79 18.86
C THR A 143 -20.70 -5.34 18.66
N PHE A 144 -21.14 -4.74 17.57
CA PHE A 144 -20.85 -3.34 17.29
C PHE A 144 -21.89 -2.69 16.37
N ALA A 145 -21.89 -1.37 16.31
CA ALA A 145 -22.66 -0.60 15.35
C ALA A 145 -21.74 0.30 14.54
N SER A 146 -21.48 -0.04 13.28
CA SER A 146 -20.53 0.69 12.41
C SER A 146 -20.93 2.15 12.20
N ILE A 147 -22.23 2.49 12.25
CA ILE A 147 -22.72 3.86 12.07
C ILE A 147 -22.42 4.72 13.30
N SER A 148 -22.80 4.29 14.51
CA SER A 148 -22.57 5.04 15.76
C SER A 148 -21.14 4.90 16.28
N GLY A 149 -20.52 3.75 16.07
CA GLY A 149 -19.19 3.39 16.60
C GLY A 149 -19.25 2.67 17.94
N SER A 150 -20.45 2.39 18.47
CA SER A 150 -20.61 1.58 19.67
C SER A 150 -19.99 0.20 19.48
N GLY A 151 -19.31 -0.35 20.50
CA GLY A 151 -18.68 -1.67 20.48
C GLY A 151 -17.43 -1.81 19.59
N THR A 152 -17.05 -0.79 18.82
CA THR A 152 -15.85 -0.88 17.95
C THR A 152 -14.54 -0.90 18.75
N GLY A 153 -14.54 -0.44 20.01
CA GLY A 153 -13.36 -0.49 20.87
C GLY A 153 -12.96 -1.92 21.19
N ASP A 154 -13.91 -2.73 21.67
CA ASP A 154 -13.67 -4.13 22.06
C ASP A 154 -13.22 -4.97 20.85
N LEU A 155 -13.81 -4.74 19.68
CA LEU A 155 -13.38 -5.38 18.42
C LEU A 155 -11.94 -5.00 18.05
N LEU A 156 -11.55 -3.74 18.25
CA LEU A 156 -10.21 -3.27 17.93
C LEU A 156 -9.16 -3.75 18.96
N ASP A 157 -9.52 -3.84 20.23
CA ASP A 157 -8.65 -4.42 21.26
C ASP A 157 -8.37 -5.90 20.94
N ALA A 158 -9.41 -6.68 20.66
CA ALA A 158 -9.27 -8.06 20.23
C ALA A 158 -8.45 -8.21 18.91
N LEU A 159 -8.62 -7.26 17.97
CA LEU A 159 -7.84 -7.24 16.75
C LEU A 159 -6.34 -7.07 17.02
N ILE A 160 -5.97 -6.16 17.91
CA ILE A 160 -4.57 -5.93 18.26
C ILE A 160 -3.96 -7.14 18.98
N GLU A 161 -4.73 -7.83 19.82
CA GLU A 161 -4.31 -9.05 20.51
C GLU A 161 -4.13 -10.22 19.52
N ALA A 162 -4.96 -10.28 18.49
CA ALA A 162 -4.91 -11.30 17.45
C ALA A 162 -3.75 -11.13 16.46
N PHE A 163 -3.02 -10.01 16.48
CA PHE A 163 -1.89 -9.82 15.57
C PHE A 163 -0.78 -10.84 15.83
N PRO A 164 -0.27 -11.51 14.78
CA PRO A 164 0.82 -12.43 14.93
C PRO A 164 2.06 -11.70 15.48
N ILE A 165 2.72 -12.34 16.47
CA ILE A 165 4.01 -11.88 16.95
C ILE A 165 5.02 -12.14 15.83
N LYS A 166 5.44 -11.08 15.15
CA LYS A 166 6.48 -11.15 14.13
C LYS A 166 7.83 -11.08 14.85
N PRO A 167 8.77 -12.01 14.56
CA PRO A 167 10.12 -11.90 15.09
C PRO A 167 10.72 -10.56 14.65
N GLU A 168 11.45 -9.92 15.55
CA GLU A 168 12.21 -8.73 15.17
C GLU A 168 13.22 -9.13 14.10
N PRO A 169 13.28 -8.36 12.98
CA PRO A 169 14.26 -8.66 11.93
C PRO A 169 15.67 -8.54 12.49
N THR A 170 16.55 -9.46 12.10
CA THR A 170 17.96 -9.40 12.47
C THR A 170 18.62 -8.13 11.92
N GLN A 171 19.71 -7.66 12.54
CA GLN A 171 20.43 -6.47 12.04
C GLN A 171 20.85 -6.60 10.56
N GLU A 172 21.26 -7.80 10.14
CA GLU A 172 21.61 -8.08 8.73
C GLU A 172 20.38 -7.99 7.80
N GLU A 173 19.19 -8.40 8.25
CA GLU A 173 17.95 -8.25 7.47
C GLU A 173 17.48 -6.80 7.35
N LEU A 174 17.83 -5.94 8.31
CA LEU A 174 17.51 -4.50 8.29
C LEU A 174 18.44 -3.69 7.36
N GLU A 175 19.63 -4.21 7.05
CA GLU A 175 20.64 -3.52 6.25
C GLU A 175 20.40 -3.66 4.74
N LEU A 176 19.84 -4.80 4.29
CA LEU A 176 19.60 -5.04 2.87
C LEU A 176 18.32 -4.36 2.36
N PRO A 177 18.38 -3.67 1.22
CA PRO A 177 17.19 -3.09 0.61
C PRO A 177 16.16 -4.16 0.24
N ARG A 178 14.88 -3.85 0.41
CA ARG A 178 13.76 -4.75 0.10
C ARG A 178 13.00 -4.23 -1.11
N PHE A 179 13.00 -4.98 -2.19
CA PHE A 179 12.36 -4.59 -3.44
C PHE A 179 11.13 -5.47 -3.73
N ALA A 180 9.99 -4.85 -4.05
CA ALA A 180 8.81 -5.52 -4.53
C ALA A 180 8.64 -5.33 -6.03
N VAL A 181 8.32 -6.39 -6.76
CA VAL A 181 7.97 -6.32 -8.18
C VAL A 181 6.44 -6.38 -8.30
N VAL A 182 5.84 -5.26 -8.67
CA VAL A 182 4.39 -5.06 -8.73
C VAL A 182 3.92 -4.69 -10.14
N GLY A 183 2.63 -4.76 -10.40
CA GLY A 183 2.05 -4.44 -11.70
C GLY A 183 0.91 -5.39 -12.07
N ARG A 184 0.22 -5.09 -13.15
CA ARG A 184 -0.93 -5.88 -13.65
C ARG A 184 -0.57 -7.35 -13.96
N PRO A 185 -1.56 -8.25 -14.02
CA PRO A 185 -1.39 -9.57 -14.60
C PRO A 185 -0.79 -9.47 -16.01
N ASN A 186 0.08 -10.41 -16.35
CA ASN A 186 0.73 -10.50 -17.66
C ASN A 186 1.63 -9.32 -18.09
N ALA A 187 1.91 -8.34 -17.22
CA ALA A 187 2.88 -7.27 -17.50
C ALA A 187 4.34 -7.77 -17.60
N GLY A 188 4.61 -9.03 -17.22
CA GLY A 188 5.92 -9.64 -17.32
C GLY A 188 6.72 -9.70 -16.01
N LYS A 189 6.07 -9.57 -14.84
CA LYS A 189 6.71 -9.65 -13.51
C LYS A 189 7.53 -10.92 -13.33
N SER A 190 6.90 -12.08 -13.57
CA SER A 190 7.59 -13.38 -13.46
C SER A 190 8.73 -13.51 -14.45
N SER A 191 8.58 -12.99 -15.67
CA SER A 191 9.64 -12.98 -16.69
C SER A 191 10.82 -12.11 -16.25
N PHE A 192 10.54 -10.94 -15.67
CA PHE A 192 11.56 -10.04 -15.13
C PHE A 192 12.36 -10.71 -13.99
N ILE A 193 11.67 -11.28 -13.01
CA ILE A 193 12.29 -11.98 -11.88
C ILE A 193 13.11 -13.18 -12.38
N ASN A 194 12.56 -13.99 -13.31
CA ASN A 194 13.28 -15.13 -13.87
C ASN A 194 14.49 -14.71 -14.70
N ALA A 195 14.43 -13.57 -15.39
CA ALA A 195 15.56 -13.04 -16.13
C ALA A 195 16.70 -12.55 -15.22
N LEU A 196 16.37 -12.05 -14.02
CA LEU A 196 17.33 -11.65 -13.00
C LEU A 196 17.96 -12.85 -12.30
N ILE A 197 17.13 -13.79 -11.82
CA ILE A 197 17.60 -14.93 -11.00
C ILE A 197 18.31 -15.99 -11.88
N GLY A 198 17.94 -16.10 -13.17
CA GLY A 198 18.44 -17.12 -14.09
C GLY A 198 17.74 -18.46 -13.92
N LYS A 199 18.00 -19.41 -14.87
CA LYS A 199 17.43 -20.77 -14.85
C LYS A 199 18.11 -21.72 -13.83
N GLU A 200 19.27 -21.39 -13.36
CA GLU A 200 20.01 -22.20 -12.39
C GLU A 200 19.59 -21.82 -10.98
N ARG A 201 19.10 -22.81 -10.26
CA ARG A 201 18.77 -22.79 -8.84
C ARG A 201 20.04 -22.50 -8.02
N TYR A 202 20.30 -21.23 -7.72
CA TYR A 202 21.32 -20.89 -6.74
C TYR A 202 20.67 -20.18 -5.55
N ILE A 203 20.75 -20.91 -4.45
CA ILE A 203 20.65 -20.50 -3.06
C ILE A 203 19.39 -19.66 -2.75
N VAL A 204 18.26 -20.35 -2.72
CA VAL A 204 17.22 -20.04 -1.74
C VAL A 204 17.76 -20.57 -0.41
N THR A 205 18.40 -19.74 0.36
CA THR A 205 18.43 -20.01 1.80
C THR A 205 17.00 -19.80 2.24
N ASP A 206 16.22 -20.89 2.32
CA ASP A 206 15.07 -20.96 3.17
C ASP A 206 15.58 -20.59 4.56
N ILE A 207 15.35 -19.37 4.99
CA ILE A 207 15.58 -18.96 6.36
C ILE A 207 14.55 -19.77 7.16
N ALA A 208 15.01 -20.90 7.70
CA ALA A 208 14.21 -21.79 8.50
C ALA A 208 13.79 -21.02 9.76
N GLY A 209 12.51 -20.66 9.84
CA GLY A 209 11.93 -20.00 11.01
C GLY A 209 10.83 -19.00 10.73
N THR A 210 10.61 -18.56 9.48
CA THR A 210 9.47 -17.74 9.13
C THR A 210 8.32 -18.63 8.65
N THR A 211 7.23 -18.57 9.37
CA THR A 211 5.94 -19.20 9.04
C THR A 211 5.62 -19.03 7.55
N ARG A 212 5.10 -20.06 6.94
CA ARG A 212 4.68 -20.38 5.54
C ARG A 212 4.29 -19.26 4.59
N ASP A 213 4.37 -17.96 4.93
CA ASP A 213 3.62 -16.90 4.28
C ASP A 213 4.40 -15.84 3.48
N ALA A 214 5.73 -15.71 3.61
CA ALA A 214 6.50 -14.81 2.74
C ALA A 214 7.93 -15.32 2.58
N ILE A 215 8.26 -15.84 1.42
CA ILE A 215 9.65 -16.19 1.08
C ILE A 215 10.24 -14.99 0.34
N ASP A 216 10.96 -14.14 1.08
CA ASP A 216 11.84 -13.16 0.50
C ASP A 216 13.03 -13.90 -0.14
N THR A 217 13.42 -13.52 -1.34
CA THR A 217 14.55 -14.12 -2.03
C THR A 217 15.73 -13.16 -2.02
N LYS A 218 16.80 -13.52 -1.35
CA LYS A 218 18.04 -12.76 -1.40
C LYS A 218 18.60 -12.81 -2.83
N PHE A 219 18.93 -11.65 -3.37
CA PHE A 219 19.60 -11.47 -4.63
C PHE A 219 21.01 -10.94 -4.36
N ASP A 220 22.01 -11.65 -4.88
CA ASP A 220 23.43 -11.28 -4.76
C ASP A 220 24.12 -11.60 -6.07
N ARG A 221 24.01 -10.68 -7.04
CA ARG A 221 24.64 -10.82 -8.37
C ARG A 221 24.91 -9.46 -8.99
N PHE A 222 25.83 -9.45 -9.91
CA PHE A 222 26.21 -8.25 -10.69
C PHE A 222 26.63 -7.06 -9.83
N GLY A 223 27.08 -7.31 -8.59
CA GLY A 223 27.44 -6.27 -7.64
C GLY A 223 26.25 -5.64 -6.91
N PHE A 224 25.05 -6.21 -7.01
CA PHE A 224 23.85 -5.79 -6.30
C PHE A 224 23.46 -6.82 -5.25
N GLU A 225 23.17 -6.34 -4.04
CA GLU A 225 22.69 -7.17 -2.93
C GLU A 225 21.41 -6.58 -2.36
N PHE A 226 20.30 -7.35 -2.41
CA PHE A 226 18.98 -6.93 -1.91
C PHE A 226 18.04 -8.12 -1.72
N ASN A 227 16.93 -7.90 -1.04
CA ASN A 227 15.86 -8.88 -0.86
C ASN A 227 14.70 -8.59 -1.82
N LEU A 228 14.30 -9.59 -2.61
CA LEU A 228 13.05 -9.54 -3.39
C LEU A 228 11.91 -10.04 -2.51
N VAL A 229 10.93 -9.18 -2.27
CA VAL A 229 9.76 -9.45 -1.42
C VAL A 229 8.71 -10.25 -2.21
N ASP A 230 8.06 -11.21 -1.55
CA ASP A 230 6.92 -12.01 -2.06
C ASP A 230 7.17 -12.73 -3.40
N THR A 231 8.35 -13.26 -3.58
CA THR A 231 8.66 -14.04 -4.81
C THR A 231 7.87 -15.35 -4.90
N ALA A 232 7.45 -15.95 -3.77
CA ALA A 232 6.66 -17.17 -3.74
C ALA A 232 5.26 -16.97 -4.34
N GLY A 233 4.62 -15.83 -4.06
CA GLY A 233 3.36 -15.44 -4.67
C GLY A 233 3.45 -15.35 -6.19
N ILE A 234 4.53 -14.81 -6.72
CA ILE A 234 4.78 -14.67 -8.15
C ILE A 234 5.05 -16.05 -8.81
N ARG A 235 5.78 -16.97 -8.13
CA ARG A 235 6.11 -18.31 -8.65
C ARG A 235 4.93 -19.28 -8.65
N ARG A 236 4.12 -19.32 -7.58
CA ARG A 236 2.96 -20.23 -7.48
C ARG A 236 1.88 -19.91 -8.53
N LYS A 237 1.79 -18.67 -8.99
CA LYS A 237 0.69 -18.14 -9.82
C LYS A 237 0.92 -18.20 -11.33
N ALA A 238 2.05 -18.67 -11.79
CA ALA A 238 2.22 -19.02 -13.21
C ALA A 238 1.22 -20.09 -13.72
N LYS A 239 0.47 -20.71 -12.79
CA LYS A 239 -0.51 -21.79 -13.09
C LYS A 239 -1.98 -21.38 -13.03
N VAL A 240 -2.33 -20.17 -12.57
CA VAL A 240 -3.73 -19.74 -12.43
C VAL A 240 -4.01 -18.58 -13.39
N LYS A 241 -4.83 -18.87 -14.40
CA LYS A 241 -5.39 -17.89 -15.33
C LYS A 241 -6.61 -17.22 -14.68
N GLU A 242 -6.46 -16.07 -14.02
CA GLU A 242 -7.62 -15.25 -13.65
C GLU A 242 -7.28 -13.75 -13.76
N ASP A 243 -7.99 -13.08 -14.67
CA ASP A 243 -7.86 -11.67 -15.06
C ASP A 243 -8.78 -10.73 -14.22
N LEU A 244 -8.88 -10.91 -12.91
CA LEU A 244 -9.68 -10.01 -12.09
C LEU A 244 -8.80 -8.86 -11.57
N GLU A 245 -9.15 -7.63 -11.91
CA GLU A 245 -8.42 -6.39 -11.53
C GLU A 245 -8.16 -6.28 -10.03
N PHE A 246 -9.19 -6.58 -9.23
CA PHE A 246 -9.12 -6.59 -7.77
C PHE A 246 -8.01 -7.48 -7.20
N TYR A 247 -7.85 -8.69 -7.76
CA TYR A 247 -6.83 -9.64 -7.30
C TYR A 247 -5.40 -9.12 -7.46
N SER A 248 -5.16 -8.35 -8.50
CA SER A 248 -3.82 -7.80 -8.75
C SER A 248 -3.44 -6.71 -7.75
N VAL A 249 -4.39 -5.83 -7.42
CA VAL A 249 -4.16 -4.74 -6.45
C VAL A 249 -3.96 -5.32 -5.05
N MET A 250 -4.81 -6.24 -4.61
CA MET A 250 -4.73 -6.88 -3.30
C MET A 250 -3.39 -7.59 -3.06
N ARG A 251 -2.92 -8.32 -4.08
CA ARG A 251 -1.61 -8.99 -4.02
C ARG A 251 -0.46 -8.00 -3.96
N SER A 252 -0.61 -6.87 -4.66
CA SER A 252 0.38 -5.81 -4.62
C SER A 252 0.46 -5.13 -3.25
N VAL A 253 -0.64 -5.07 -2.49
CA VAL A 253 -0.67 -4.48 -1.14
C VAL A 253 0.38 -5.12 -0.24
N ARG A 254 0.37 -6.45 -0.12
CA ARG A 254 1.30 -7.15 0.79
C ARG A 254 2.76 -6.92 0.38
N ALA A 255 3.06 -7.07 -0.90
CA ALA A 255 4.41 -6.83 -1.40
C ALA A 255 4.85 -5.37 -1.16
N ILE A 256 3.97 -4.41 -1.42
CA ILE A 256 4.24 -2.98 -1.21
C ILE A 256 4.48 -2.70 0.28
N GLU A 257 3.66 -3.22 1.19
CA GLU A 257 3.81 -2.98 2.64
C GLU A 257 5.19 -3.41 3.16
N HIS A 258 5.72 -4.53 2.64
CA HIS A 258 6.97 -5.11 3.10
C HIS A 258 8.22 -4.62 2.36
N ALA A 259 8.06 -3.86 1.29
CA ALA A 259 9.17 -3.33 0.49
C ALA A 259 9.64 -1.94 0.97
N ASP A 260 10.84 -1.57 0.56
CA ASP A 260 11.36 -0.20 0.58
C ASP A 260 11.11 0.49 -0.75
N ILE A 261 11.31 -0.25 -1.84
CA ILE A 261 11.15 0.23 -3.22
C ILE A 261 10.20 -0.70 -3.98
N CYS A 262 9.30 -0.12 -4.74
CA CYS A 262 8.37 -0.80 -5.63
C CYS A 262 8.84 -0.66 -7.08
N ILE A 263 9.10 -1.77 -7.74
CA ILE A 263 9.37 -1.85 -9.17
C ILE A 263 8.05 -2.11 -9.86
N LEU A 264 7.42 -1.06 -10.41
CA LEU A 264 6.16 -1.15 -11.14
C LEU A 264 6.42 -1.53 -12.59
N ILE A 265 5.98 -2.74 -12.98
CA ILE A 265 6.12 -3.24 -14.36
C ILE A 265 4.85 -2.98 -15.14
N ILE A 266 4.99 -2.26 -16.26
CA ILE A 266 3.94 -1.89 -17.20
C ILE A 266 4.14 -2.66 -18.51
N ASP A 267 3.06 -3.11 -19.14
CA ASP A 267 3.09 -3.70 -20.48
C ASP A 267 3.09 -2.60 -21.54
N ALA A 268 4.19 -2.46 -22.27
CA ALA A 268 4.36 -1.43 -23.31
C ALA A 268 3.31 -1.52 -24.43
N THR A 269 2.80 -2.74 -24.72
CA THR A 269 1.81 -2.95 -25.78
C THR A 269 0.41 -2.48 -25.42
N ARG A 270 0.12 -2.36 -24.10
CA ARG A 270 -1.18 -1.93 -23.57
C ARG A 270 -1.18 -0.49 -23.07
N GLY A 271 -0.01 0.03 -22.72
CA GLY A 271 0.14 1.36 -22.13
C GLY A 271 -0.08 1.39 -20.63
N PHE A 272 -0.10 2.60 -20.08
CA PHE A 272 -0.39 2.87 -18.67
C PHE A 272 -1.90 2.95 -18.46
N GLU A 273 -2.45 2.04 -17.72
CA GLU A 273 -3.90 1.93 -17.48
C GLU A 273 -4.25 2.24 -16.02
N GLY A 274 -5.55 2.42 -15.72
CA GLY A 274 -6.04 2.80 -14.39
C GLY A 274 -5.59 1.85 -13.27
N GLN A 275 -5.37 0.56 -13.55
CA GLN A 275 -4.86 -0.40 -12.57
C GLN A 275 -3.38 -0.17 -12.24
N ASP A 276 -2.54 0.21 -13.22
CA ASP A 276 -1.15 0.59 -12.99
C ASP A 276 -1.09 1.85 -12.14
N GLN A 277 -1.99 2.80 -12.42
CA GLN A 277 -2.16 4.03 -11.65
C GLN A 277 -2.54 3.73 -10.20
N SER A 278 -3.50 2.83 -9.96
CA SER A 278 -3.91 2.42 -8.61
C SER A 278 -2.74 1.80 -7.82
N ILE A 279 -1.93 0.94 -8.45
CA ILE A 279 -0.75 0.34 -7.82
C ILE A 279 0.33 1.40 -7.52
N PHE A 280 0.52 2.35 -8.43
CA PHE A 280 1.45 3.47 -8.23
C PHE A 280 1.07 4.32 -7.02
N TRP A 281 -0.19 4.75 -6.95
CA TRP A 281 -0.67 5.55 -5.83
C TRP A 281 -0.69 4.79 -4.51
N LEU A 282 -0.89 3.47 -4.57
CA LEU A 282 -0.78 2.62 -3.40
C LEU A 282 0.66 2.60 -2.85
N ALA A 283 1.66 2.50 -3.73
CA ALA A 283 3.07 2.56 -3.34
C ALA A 283 3.45 3.94 -2.76
N GLU A 284 3.01 5.02 -3.41
CA GLU A 284 3.22 6.40 -2.94
C GLU A 284 2.57 6.64 -1.58
N LYS A 285 1.31 6.26 -1.39
CA LYS A 285 0.58 6.37 -0.12
C LYS A 285 1.26 5.60 1.01
N ASN A 286 1.93 4.50 0.68
CA ASN A 286 2.75 3.72 1.61
C ASN A 286 4.19 4.25 1.75
N ARG A 287 4.51 5.42 1.20
CA ARG A 287 5.82 6.06 1.28
C ARG A 287 6.96 5.18 0.77
N LYS A 288 6.67 4.38 -0.26
CA LYS A 288 7.67 3.53 -0.91
C LYS A 288 8.34 4.28 -2.05
N GLY A 289 9.63 4.05 -2.25
CA GLY A 289 10.26 4.49 -3.48
C GLY A 289 9.68 3.75 -4.68
N VAL A 290 9.62 4.39 -5.84
CA VAL A 290 9.02 3.81 -7.05
C VAL A 290 9.95 3.95 -8.25
N VAL A 291 10.09 2.84 -8.99
CA VAL A 291 10.71 2.79 -10.31
C VAL A 291 9.72 2.19 -11.28
N ILE A 292 9.50 2.80 -12.44
CA ILE A 292 8.61 2.29 -13.46
C ILE A 292 9.41 1.63 -14.58
N LEU A 293 9.09 0.36 -14.86
CA LEU A 293 9.66 -0.38 -15.97
C LEU A 293 8.61 -0.63 -17.04
N VAL A 294 8.76 0.01 -18.18
CA VAL A 294 7.96 -0.22 -19.38
C VAL A 294 8.53 -1.43 -20.09
N ASN A 295 7.94 -2.60 -19.80
CA ASN A 295 8.39 -3.92 -20.26
C ASN A 295 7.77 -4.32 -21.60
N LYS A 296 8.33 -5.32 -22.25
CA LYS A 296 7.97 -5.78 -23.61
C LYS A 296 8.23 -4.70 -24.67
N TRP A 297 9.26 -3.87 -24.44
CA TRP A 297 9.62 -2.80 -25.36
C TRP A 297 10.12 -3.30 -26.71
N ASP A 298 10.49 -4.56 -26.78
CA ASP A 298 10.86 -5.29 -28.01
C ASP A 298 9.65 -5.53 -28.95
N LEU A 299 8.42 -5.47 -28.43
CA LEU A 299 7.19 -5.69 -29.20
C LEU A 299 6.55 -4.37 -29.70
N VAL A 300 7.08 -3.22 -29.31
CA VAL A 300 6.54 -1.91 -29.73
C VAL A 300 7.17 -1.51 -31.06
N GLU A 301 6.32 -1.22 -32.05
CA GLU A 301 6.73 -0.66 -33.34
C GLU A 301 7.30 0.74 -33.15
N LYS A 302 8.58 0.91 -33.53
CA LYS A 302 9.34 2.14 -33.26
C LYS A 302 8.93 3.34 -34.11
N ASP A 303 8.17 3.13 -35.16
CA ASP A 303 7.77 4.17 -36.10
C ASP A 303 6.56 5.01 -35.63
N THR A 304 5.83 4.55 -34.62
CA THR A 304 4.57 5.17 -34.21
C THR A 304 4.64 5.99 -32.93
N MET A 305 5.64 5.76 -32.06
CA MET A 305 5.77 6.49 -30.82
C MET A 305 7.21 6.50 -30.31
N SER A 306 7.77 7.70 -30.08
CA SER A 306 9.07 7.83 -29.45
C SER A 306 9.02 7.44 -27.96
N THR A 307 10.17 7.01 -27.38
CA THR A 307 10.28 6.78 -25.94
C THR A 307 9.88 8.00 -25.13
N ARG A 308 10.15 9.19 -25.67
CA ARG A 308 9.81 10.48 -25.06
C ARG A 308 8.30 10.69 -24.98
N ASP A 309 7.56 10.44 -26.07
CA ASP A 309 6.11 10.61 -26.11
C ASP A 309 5.41 9.64 -25.17
N TYR A 310 5.95 8.41 -25.07
CA TYR A 310 5.43 7.40 -24.13
C TYR A 310 5.67 7.82 -22.68
N GLU A 311 6.87 8.31 -22.38
CA GLU A 311 7.23 8.81 -21.06
C GLU A 311 6.39 10.02 -20.65
N GLU A 312 6.17 10.99 -21.56
CA GLU A 312 5.33 12.16 -21.31
C GLU A 312 3.87 11.77 -20.98
N LYS A 313 3.33 10.75 -21.65
CA LYS A 313 1.99 10.22 -21.34
C LYS A 313 1.93 9.63 -19.93
N ILE A 314 2.90 8.81 -19.56
CA ILE A 314 2.97 8.26 -18.20
C ILE A 314 3.07 9.39 -17.18
N ARG A 315 3.98 10.35 -17.37
CA ARG A 315 4.18 11.45 -16.41
C ARG A 315 2.94 12.30 -16.19
N LYS A 316 2.09 12.48 -17.21
CA LYS A 316 0.80 13.17 -17.05
C LYS A 316 -0.14 12.44 -16.11
N GLU A 317 -0.17 11.10 -16.18
CA GLU A 317 -1.02 10.26 -15.32
C GLU A 317 -0.47 10.13 -13.88
N LEU A 318 0.81 10.44 -13.67
CA LEU A 318 1.46 10.39 -12.36
C LEU A 318 1.33 11.68 -11.55
N MET A 319 0.75 12.74 -12.11
CA MET A 319 0.65 14.02 -11.39
C MET A 319 -0.09 13.87 -10.06
N PRO A 320 0.38 14.46 -8.93
CA PRO A 320 1.49 15.41 -8.86
C PRO A 320 2.90 14.80 -8.68
N PHE A 321 3.04 13.49 -8.40
CA PHE A 321 4.35 12.85 -8.17
C PHE A 321 4.95 12.35 -9.51
N VAL A 322 5.55 13.27 -10.27
CA VAL A 322 6.10 12.99 -11.61
C VAL A 322 7.60 12.66 -11.62
N ASP A 323 8.32 12.96 -10.54
CA ASP A 323 9.76 12.73 -10.43
C ASP A 323 10.06 11.27 -10.08
N VAL A 324 9.82 10.39 -11.06
CA VAL A 324 9.99 8.93 -10.94
C VAL A 324 10.83 8.42 -12.11
N PRO A 325 11.84 7.57 -11.88
CA PRO A 325 12.59 6.93 -12.95
C PRO A 325 11.69 6.02 -13.79
N ILE A 326 11.70 6.23 -15.12
CA ILE A 326 10.98 5.43 -16.10
C ILE A 326 11.98 4.82 -17.06
N LEU A 327 12.03 3.48 -17.12
CA LEU A 327 12.96 2.76 -17.99
C LEU A 327 12.19 1.83 -18.94
N PHE A 328 12.65 1.79 -20.19
CA PHE A 328 12.10 0.93 -21.21
C PHE A 328 12.96 -0.34 -21.31
N VAL A 329 12.37 -1.49 -20.99
CA VAL A 329 13.08 -2.76 -20.83
C VAL A 329 12.41 -3.88 -21.62
N SER A 330 13.15 -4.97 -21.85
CA SER A 330 12.57 -6.25 -22.26
C SER A 330 13.08 -7.34 -21.35
N ALA A 331 12.20 -7.94 -20.58
CA ALA A 331 12.52 -9.08 -19.73
C ALA A 331 12.87 -10.33 -20.57
N LEU A 332 12.30 -10.46 -21.78
CA LEU A 332 12.53 -11.58 -22.67
C LEU A 332 13.93 -11.53 -23.30
N THR A 333 14.31 -10.39 -23.86
CA THR A 333 15.61 -10.18 -24.50
C THR A 333 16.70 -9.75 -23.51
N LYS A 334 16.36 -9.59 -22.23
CA LYS A 334 17.22 -9.07 -21.14
C LYS A 334 17.74 -7.65 -21.37
N GLN A 335 17.08 -6.87 -22.21
CA GLN A 335 17.49 -5.51 -22.54
C GLN A 335 17.32 -4.59 -21.34
N ARG A 336 18.38 -3.87 -20.96
CA ARG A 336 18.43 -2.83 -19.92
C ARG A 336 18.06 -3.30 -18.50
N LEU A 337 18.10 -4.60 -18.20
CA LEU A 337 17.77 -5.12 -16.87
C LEU A 337 18.74 -4.61 -15.79
N LEU A 338 20.04 -4.56 -16.08
CA LEU A 338 21.03 -4.04 -15.13
C LEU A 338 20.81 -2.55 -14.85
N LYS A 339 20.48 -1.76 -15.88
CA LYS A 339 20.10 -0.33 -15.68
C LYS A 339 18.86 -0.16 -14.81
N ALA A 340 17.91 -1.10 -14.90
CA ALA A 340 16.74 -1.10 -14.05
C ALA A 340 17.12 -1.36 -12.58
N LEU A 341 18.07 -2.27 -12.31
CA LEU A 341 18.58 -2.50 -10.96
C LEU A 341 19.37 -1.29 -10.45
N GLU A 342 20.25 -0.70 -11.26
CA GLU A 342 20.98 0.52 -10.91
C GLU A 342 20.03 1.65 -10.50
N ALA A 343 18.98 1.91 -11.30
CA ALA A 343 17.99 2.92 -10.98
C ALA A 343 17.23 2.59 -9.69
N THR A 344 16.93 1.30 -9.44
CA THR A 344 16.23 0.88 -8.22
C THR A 344 17.08 1.09 -6.97
N VAL A 345 18.36 0.75 -7.04
CA VAL A 345 19.32 0.99 -5.95
C VAL A 345 19.52 2.50 -5.73
N GLN A 346 19.60 3.29 -6.82
CA GLN A 346 19.71 4.75 -6.69
C GLN A 346 18.50 5.35 -5.96
N VAL A 347 17.27 4.90 -6.26
CA VAL A 347 16.06 5.33 -5.54
C VAL A 347 16.11 4.94 -4.06
N PHE A 348 16.69 3.78 -3.73
CA PHE A 348 16.90 3.40 -2.33
C PHE A 348 17.90 4.32 -1.63
N GLU A 349 19.00 4.68 -2.27
CA GLU A 349 19.97 5.64 -1.72
C GLU A 349 19.35 7.03 -1.57
N ASN A 350 18.58 7.49 -2.57
CA ASN A 350 17.81 8.74 -2.48
C ASN A 350 16.87 8.74 -1.26
N ARG A 351 16.23 7.60 -0.98
CA ARG A 351 15.32 7.45 0.17
C ARG A 351 16.07 7.57 1.52
N LYS A 352 17.29 7.08 1.59
CA LYS A 352 18.15 7.14 2.78
C LYS A 352 18.83 8.49 2.98
N GLN A 353 18.82 9.34 1.96
CA GLN A 353 19.53 10.62 1.96
C GLN A 353 19.15 11.48 3.17
N ARG A 354 20.16 12.03 3.84
CA ARG A 354 20.02 12.96 4.96
C ARG A 354 20.69 14.27 4.65
N ILE A 355 19.93 15.34 4.79
CA ILE A 355 20.43 16.71 4.57
C ILE A 355 20.76 17.32 5.93
N PRO A 356 22.00 17.77 6.17
CA PRO A 356 22.34 18.49 7.38
C PRO A 356 21.44 19.72 7.57
N THR A 357 20.90 19.90 8.78
CA THR A 357 19.93 20.95 9.09
C THR A 357 20.43 22.35 8.74
N SER A 358 21.72 22.63 8.93
CA SER A 358 22.32 23.93 8.55
C SER A 358 22.21 24.17 7.04
N LYS A 359 22.65 23.19 6.20
CA LYS A 359 22.56 23.30 4.74
C LYS A 359 21.12 23.44 4.26
N PHE A 360 20.20 22.73 4.91
CA PHE A 360 18.79 22.78 4.56
C PHE A 360 18.19 24.16 4.87
N ASN A 361 18.48 24.73 6.05
CA ASN A 361 18.04 26.07 6.40
C ASN A 361 18.67 27.14 5.50
N ASP A 362 19.99 27.06 5.26
CA ASP A 362 20.72 28.06 4.44
C ASP A 362 20.15 28.20 3.03
N TYR A 363 19.65 27.10 2.47
CA TYR A 363 19.00 27.10 1.15
C TYR A 363 17.53 27.47 1.24
N MET A 364 16.75 26.73 2.03
CA MET A 364 15.29 26.85 2.03
C MET A 364 14.79 28.18 2.59
N LEU A 365 15.46 28.75 3.61
CA LEU A 365 15.06 30.05 4.13
C LEU A 365 15.26 31.16 3.11
N LYS A 366 16.33 31.12 2.29
CA LYS A 366 16.51 32.07 1.17
C LYS A 366 15.42 31.93 0.12
N VAL A 367 15.03 30.69 -0.22
CA VAL A 367 13.92 30.44 -1.14
C VAL A 367 12.61 31.02 -0.58
N ILE A 368 12.35 30.83 0.71
CA ILE A 368 11.14 31.32 1.37
C ILE A 368 11.13 32.84 1.51
N GLU A 369 12.28 33.47 1.74
CA GLU A 369 12.42 34.94 1.75
C GLU A 369 12.10 35.53 0.37
N GLY A 370 12.58 34.88 -0.72
CA GLY A 370 12.27 35.31 -2.08
C GLY A 370 10.81 35.04 -2.49
N TYR A 371 10.18 34.04 -1.91
CA TYR A 371 8.80 33.63 -2.22
C TYR A 371 8.06 33.21 -0.95
N PRO A 372 7.61 34.17 -0.11
CA PRO A 372 6.92 33.86 1.12
C PRO A 372 5.52 33.26 0.89
N PRO A 373 4.99 32.50 1.87
CA PRO A 373 3.62 31.99 1.80
C PRO A 373 2.63 33.12 1.54
N PRO A 374 1.68 32.97 0.61
CA PRO A 374 0.68 33.99 0.30
C PRO A 374 -0.12 34.36 1.54
N ALA A 375 -0.32 35.67 1.76
CA ALA A 375 -1.18 36.14 2.83
C ALA A 375 -2.62 35.66 2.64
N LEU A 376 -3.22 35.11 3.70
CA LEU A 376 -4.60 34.66 3.69
C LEU A 376 -5.39 35.41 4.74
N LYS A 377 -6.51 36.05 4.36
CA LYS A 377 -7.37 36.86 5.27
C LYS A 377 -6.57 37.94 6.01
N GLY A 378 -5.60 38.61 5.35
CA GLY A 378 -4.75 39.62 5.95
C GLY A 378 -3.69 39.10 6.92
N LYS A 379 -3.53 37.79 7.05
CA LYS A 379 -2.54 37.16 7.93
C LYS A 379 -1.28 36.78 7.17
N TYR A 380 -0.12 37.19 7.67
CA TYR A 380 1.19 36.89 7.09
C TYR A 380 1.83 35.70 7.81
N VAL A 381 2.17 34.67 7.07
CA VAL A 381 2.87 33.50 7.58
C VAL A 381 4.38 33.74 7.48
N LYS A 382 5.10 33.52 8.59
CA LYS A 382 6.56 33.56 8.64
C LYS A 382 7.11 32.20 9.03
N ILE A 383 7.90 31.61 8.14
CA ILE A 383 8.65 30.38 8.39
C ILE A 383 10.06 30.79 8.82
N LYS A 384 10.50 30.33 9.99
CA LYS A 384 11.79 30.75 10.60
C LYS A 384 12.81 29.64 10.70
N TYR A 385 12.36 28.39 10.56
CA TYR A 385 13.22 27.24 10.73
C TYR A 385 12.63 26.05 9.97
N CYS A 386 13.49 25.22 9.43
CA CYS A 386 13.08 23.98 8.79
C CYS A 386 14.13 22.89 9.00
N MET A 387 13.69 21.62 8.97
CA MET A 387 14.57 20.47 9.15
C MET A 387 14.00 19.22 8.49
N GLN A 388 14.86 18.28 8.14
CA GLN A 388 14.48 16.93 7.82
C GLN A 388 14.34 16.10 9.10
N LEU A 389 13.25 15.34 9.24
CA LEU A 389 13.05 14.43 10.37
C LEU A 389 13.91 13.17 10.23
N PRO A 390 14.35 12.56 11.34
CA PRO A 390 15.11 11.31 11.34
C PRO A 390 14.19 10.10 11.15
N THR A 391 13.40 10.10 10.08
CA THR A 391 12.42 9.06 9.73
C THR A 391 12.94 8.20 8.57
N PRO A 392 12.53 6.92 8.42
CA PRO A 392 12.97 6.06 7.31
C PRO A 392 12.64 6.62 5.91
N THR A 393 11.65 7.51 5.82
CA THR A 393 11.24 8.20 4.59
C THR A 393 11.53 9.68 4.71
N PRO A 394 11.83 10.39 3.59
CA PRO A 394 12.09 11.83 3.63
C PRO A 394 10.86 12.61 4.10
N GLN A 395 10.96 13.20 5.29
CA GLN A 395 9.93 14.06 5.88
C GLN A 395 10.58 15.37 6.30
N PHE A 396 9.99 16.49 5.92
CA PHE A 396 10.48 17.82 6.19
C PHE A 396 9.47 18.61 6.99
N VAL A 397 9.95 19.29 8.04
CA VAL A 397 9.13 20.15 8.90
C VAL A 397 9.57 21.58 8.73
N PHE A 398 8.61 22.45 8.50
CA PHE A 398 8.78 23.90 8.46
C PHE A 398 8.01 24.52 9.63
N PHE A 399 8.70 25.28 10.47
CA PHE A 399 8.12 25.90 11.64
C PHE A 399 7.64 27.31 11.31
N ALA A 400 6.33 27.52 11.40
CA ALA A 400 5.64 28.75 11.06
C ALA A 400 4.86 29.31 12.26
N ASN A 401 4.65 30.63 12.28
CA ASN A 401 3.81 31.30 13.28
C ASN A 401 2.30 31.01 13.13
N LEU A 402 1.85 30.66 11.92
CA LEU A 402 0.45 30.45 11.57
C LEU A 402 0.33 29.29 10.57
N PRO A 403 0.60 28.03 10.98
CA PRO A 403 0.68 26.87 10.09
C PRO A 403 -0.63 26.60 9.33
N GLN A 404 -1.79 26.87 9.96
CA GLN A 404 -3.12 26.62 9.38
C GLN A 404 -3.42 27.50 8.15
N TYR A 405 -2.63 28.54 7.88
CA TYR A 405 -2.81 29.41 6.71
C TYR A 405 -1.90 29.03 5.52
N VAL A 406 -1.02 28.03 5.68
CA VAL A 406 -0.18 27.52 4.58
C VAL A 406 -1.00 26.54 3.75
N LYS A 407 -1.26 26.88 2.48
CA LYS A 407 -2.02 26.05 1.55
C LYS A 407 -1.16 24.94 0.95
N GLU A 408 -1.81 23.86 0.49
CA GLU A 408 -1.18 22.73 -0.20
C GLU A 408 -0.34 23.16 -1.42
N ALA A 409 -0.79 24.16 -2.16
CA ALA A 409 -0.03 24.70 -3.29
C ALA A 409 1.36 25.22 -2.87
N TYR A 410 1.48 25.78 -1.65
CA TYR A 410 2.76 26.23 -1.14
C TYR A 410 3.63 25.08 -0.65
N LYS A 411 3.05 24.04 -0.07
CA LYS A 411 3.80 22.82 0.27
C LYS A 411 4.40 22.18 -0.99
N ARG A 412 3.63 22.10 -2.08
CA ARG A 412 4.14 21.61 -3.38
C ARG A 412 5.27 22.49 -3.93
N PHE A 413 5.18 23.81 -3.77
CA PHE A 413 6.28 24.71 -4.12
C PHE A 413 7.54 24.37 -3.32
N LEU A 414 7.43 24.19 -2.01
CA LEU A 414 8.56 23.81 -1.15
C LEU A 414 9.14 22.46 -1.56
N GLU A 415 8.29 21.47 -1.87
CA GLU A 415 8.71 20.16 -2.36
C GLU A 415 9.51 20.28 -3.67
N ASN A 416 9.01 21.04 -4.64
CA ASN A 416 9.71 21.26 -5.90
C ASN A 416 11.07 21.90 -5.67
N LYS A 417 11.19 22.86 -4.75
CA LYS A 417 12.47 23.49 -4.41
C LYS A 417 13.45 22.55 -3.70
N ILE A 418 12.94 21.60 -2.92
CA ILE A 418 13.77 20.54 -2.35
C ILE A 418 14.31 19.64 -3.47
N ARG A 419 13.44 19.19 -4.40
CA ARG A 419 13.84 18.32 -5.52
C ARG A 419 14.79 18.99 -6.52
N GLU A 420 14.70 20.33 -6.69
CA GLU A 420 15.65 21.09 -7.53
C GLU A 420 17.08 21.07 -6.99
N ASN A 421 17.27 20.93 -5.68
CA ASN A 421 18.59 21.04 -5.04
C ASN A 421 19.12 19.71 -4.51
N TRP A 422 18.26 18.72 -4.25
CA TRP A 422 18.63 17.40 -3.76
C TRP A 422 17.90 16.31 -4.55
N ASP A 423 18.61 15.25 -4.90
CA ASP A 423 18.04 14.15 -5.66
C ASP A 423 17.17 13.25 -4.77
N PHE A 424 15.87 13.42 -4.90
CA PHE A 424 14.85 12.54 -4.33
C PHE A 424 14.02 11.86 -5.42
N SER A 425 14.59 11.70 -6.61
CA SER A 425 13.90 11.02 -7.71
C SER A 425 13.44 9.62 -7.28
N GLY A 426 12.20 9.29 -7.63
CA GLY A 426 11.55 8.05 -7.25
C GLY A 426 11.06 7.96 -5.80
N VAL A 427 11.28 8.98 -4.98
CA VAL A 427 10.97 8.93 -3.54
C VAL A 427 9.88 9.95 -3.19
N PRO A 428 8.75 9.53 -2.57
CA PRO A 428 7.76 10.43 -2.01
C PRO A 428 8.34 11.27 -0.86
N ILE A 429 7.97 12.54 -0.83
CA ILE A 429 8.38 13.50 0.20
C ILE A 429 7.16 14.01 0.96
N ASP A 430 7.24 14.04 2.28
CA ASP A 430 6.23 14.67 3.13
C ASP A 430 6.69 16.04 3.61
N ILE A 431 5.79 17.02 3.53
CA ILE A 431 6.02 18.36 4.07
C ILE A 431 5.00 18.68 5.15
N TYR A 432 5.50 18.90 6.35
CA TYR A 432 4.73 19.31 7.51
C TYR A 432 4.97 20.77 7.83
N ILE A 433 3.90 21.49 8.11
CA ILE A 433 3.99 22.85 8.65
C ILE A 433 3.52 22.81 10.09
N ARG A 434 4.35 23.21 11.04
CA ARG A 434 4.03 23.14 12.46
C ARG A 434 4.25 24.50 13.13
N GLU A 435 3.57 24.72 14.22
CA GLU A 435 3.82 25.85 15.10
C GLU A 435 5.12 25.60 15.86
N LYS A 436 5.84 26.71 16.15
CA LYS A 436 7.12 26.65 16.85
C LYS A 436 6.91 26.51 18.35
#